data_fe976ee2c3650bd1e9970faebcce32d0
#
_entry.id   fe976ee2c3650bd1e9970faebcce32d0
#
_cell.length_a   1.000
_cell.length_b   1.000
_cell.length_c   1.000
_cell.angle_alpha   90.00
_cell.angle_beta   90.00
_cell.angle_gamma   90.00
#
_symmetry.space_group_name_H-M   'P 1'
#
loop_
_entity.id
_entity.type
_entity.pdbx_description
1 polymer ?
#
loop_
_entity_poly.entity_id
_entity_poly.type
_entity_poly.pdbx_seq_one_letter_code
_entity_poly.pdbx_strand_id
1 'polypeptide(L)'
;MLLDYENVTIYRGDRVALERIAFSVETGQHVAILGPNGSGKSTLIKTMTRECYPYRGDGPVRLRIMDRETWSVFELRAMLGIVTNDLIAACTRHLTARDVVVSGFFSSIGLWPHHEVTAEMDRRAAAILERLEVPHLADRYLDELSSGEARRIVIARALVHDPKALVLDEPTNSLDVRSTYELREIIRRIAHEGMTVILVTHHLADIIPEIGRVILLKDGRIVKDGPKADVLTTAALADLYGVPIEVSERGGYYQWW
;
A
#
# COMPACT_ATOMS: atom_id res chain seq x y z
N MET A 1 -13.73 -9.87 7.61
CA MET A 1 -13.19 -9.68 6.25
C MET A 1 -12.62 -8.29 6.12
N LEU A 2 -11.38 -8.11 5.63
CA LEU A 2 -10.80 -6.78 5.38
C LEU A 2 -11.22 -6.24 4.01
N LEU A 3 -11.00 -7.02 2.96
CA LEU A 3 -11.42 -6.72 1.59
C LEU A 3 -12.24 -7.89 1.04
N ASP A 4 -13.31 -7.58 0.30
CA ASP A 4 -14.16 -8.56 -0.35
C ASP A 4 -14.62 -8.02 -1.70
N TYR A 5 -14.09 -8.61 -2.77
CA TYR A 5 -14.33 -8.25 -4.16
C TYR A 5 -14.96 -9.43 -4.88
N GLU A 6 -16.09 -9.18 -5.55
CA GLU A 6 -16.75 -10.16 -6.42
C GLU A 6 -17.20 -9.46 -7.69
N ASN A 7 -16.73 -9.94 -8.82
CA ASN A 7 -17.09 -9.48 -10.15
C ASN A 7 -16.92 -7.95 -10.34
N VAL A 8 -15.84 -7.37 -9.80
CA VAL A 8 -15.59 -5.92 -9.85
C VAL A 8 -14.93 -5.55 -11.17
N THR A 9 -15.63 -4.74 -11.99
CA THR A 9 -15.11 -4.16 -13.22
C THR A 9 -15.02 -2.64 -13.08
N ILE A 10 -13.89 -2.06 -13.47
CA ILE A 10 -13.62 -0.62 -13.39
C ILE A 10 -13.30 -0.09 -14.78
N TYR A 11 -13.98 0.97 -15.17
CA TYR A 11 -13.67 1.73 -16.38
C TYR A 11 -12.86 2.99 -16.06
N ARG A 12 -11.95 3.36 -16.95
CA ARG A 12 -11.23 4.62 -16.97
C ARG A 12 -11.45 5.27 -18.34
N GLY A 13 -12.40 6.21 -18.42
CA GLY A 13 -12.96 6.63 -19.71
C GLY A 13 -13.62 5.42 -20.39
N ASP A 14 -13.30 5.20 -21.65
CA ASP A 14 -13.87 4.08 -22.44
C ASP A 14 -13.07 2.76 -22.31
N ARG A 15 -12.03 2.73 -21.48
CA ARG A 15 -11.18 1.54 -21.33
C ARG A 15 -11.49 0.80 -20.04
N VAL A 16 -11.55 -0.52 -20.13
CA VAL A 16 -11.60 -1.41 -18.97
C VAL A 16 -10.21 -1.40 -18.33
N ALA A 17 -10.11 -0.90 -17.09
CA ALA A 17 -8.89 -0.87 -16.33
C ALA A 17 -8.76 -2.05 -15.36
N LEU A 18 -9.90 -2.56 -14.86
CA LEU A 18 -10.00 -3.82 -14.12
C LEU A 18 -11.23 -4.57 -14.64
N GLU A 19 -11.08 -5.88 -14.83
CA GLU A 19 -12.13 -6.72 -15.39
C GLU A 19 -12.42 -7.92 -14.49
N ARG A 20 -13.67 -7.97 -13.98
CA ARG A 20 -14.19 -9.08 -13.16
C ARG A 20 -13.27 -9.50 -12.03
N ILE A 21 -12.67 -8.54 -11.33
CA ILE A 21 -11.82 -8.79 -10.19
C ILE A 21 -12.61 -9.46 -9.08
N ALA A 22 -12.11 -10.59 -8.61
CA ALA A 22 -12.68 -11.34 -7.48
C ALA A 22 -11.53 -11.85 -6.59
N PHE A 23 -11.48 -11.41 -5.35
CA PHE A 23 -10.60 -11.88 -4.28
C PHE A 23 -11.10 -11.37 -2.93
N SER A 24 -10.64 -11.98 -1.87
CA SER A 24 -10.90 -11.50 -0.51
C SER A 24 -9.61 -11.48 0.29
N VAL A 25 -9.52 -10.61 1.29
CA VAL A 25 -8.41 -10.54 2.26
C VAL A 25 -8.98 -10.50 3.65
N GLU A 26 -8.52 -11.37 4.53
CA GLU A 26 -8.87 -11.33 5.94
C GLU A 26 -7.98 -10.35 6.72
N THR A 27 -8.49 -9.83 7.83
CA THR A 27 -7.66 -9.07 8.77
C THR A 27 -6.55 -9.97 9.32
N GLY A 28 -5.31 -9.47 9.31
CA GLY A 28 -4.12 -10.24 9.70
C GLY A 28 -3.50 -11.04 8.55
N GLN A 29 -4.14 -11.15 7.38
CA GLN A 29 -3.58 -11.80 6.21
C GLN A 29 -2.73 -10.82 5.40
N HIS A 30 -1.41 -11.05 5.33
CA HIS A 30 -0.52 -10.26 4.50
C HIS A 30 -0.54 -10.74 3.05
N VAL A 31 -0.73 -9.82 2.10
CA VAL A 31 -0.90 -10.13 0.66
C VAL A 31 -0.03 -9.22 -0.19
N ALA A 32 0.62 -9.78 -1.20
CA ALA A 32 1.24 -9.00 -2.26
C ALA A 32 0.41 -9.05 -3.55
N ILE A 33 0.26 -7.92 -4.21
CA ILE A 33 -0.33 -7.80 -5.54
C ILE A 33 0.80 -7.45 -6.49
N LEU A 34 1.17 -8.41 -7.32
CA LEU A 34 2.31 -8.32 -8.26
C LEU A 34 1.81 -8.23 -9.70
N GLY A 35 2.41 -7.36 -10.48
CA GLY A 35 2.10 -7.26 -11.91
C GLY A 35 2.92 -6.20 -12.62
N PRO A 36 3.04 -6.28 -13.95
CA PRO A 36 3.77 -5.30 -14.75
C PRO A 36 3.14 -3.91 -14.68
N ASN A 37 3.87 -2.90 -15.15
CA ASN A 37 3.33 -1.57 -15.30
C ASN A 37 2.12 -1.59 -16.25
N GLY A 38 1.06 -0.85 -15.90
CA GLY A 38 -0.18 -0.85 -16.68
C GLY A 38 -1.14 -2.01 -16.40
N SER A 39 -0.80 -2.98 -15.54
CA SER A 39 -1.68 -4.12 -15.23
C SER A 39 -2.95 -3.79 -14.44
N GLY A 40 -3.10 -2.55 -13.94
CA GLY A 40 -4.28 -2.12 -13.17
C GLY A 40 -4.04 -1.93 -11.68
N LYS A 41 -2.82 -2.13 -11.16
CA LYS A 41 -2.48 -2.02 -9.72
C LYS A 41 -2.94 -0.72 -9.07
N SER A 42 -2.59 0.42 -9.64
CA SER A 42 -3.00 1.73 -9.10
C SER A 42 -4.53 1.95 -9.19
N THR A 43 -5.20 1.37 -10.20
CA THR A 43 -6.66 1.39 -10.26
C THR A 43 -7.27 0.54 -9.14
N LEU A 44 -6.68 -0.60 -8.83
CA LEU A 44 -7.12 -1.45 -7.72
C LEU A 44 -6.98 -0.72 -6.37
N ILE A 45 -5.86 -0.02 -6.13
CA ILE A 45 -5.71 0.84 -4.94
C ILE A 45 -6.80 1.93 -4.90
N LYS A 46 -7.09 2.57 -6.04
CA LYS A 46 -8.15 3.59 -6.14
C LYS A 46 -9.56 3.06 -5.84
N THR A 47 -9.80 1.77 -5.96
CA THR A 47 -11.04 1.18 -5.46
C THR A 47 -11.06 1.06 -3.94
N MET A 48 -9.90 0.81 -3.31
CA MET A 48 -9.76 0.77 -1.85
C MET A 48 -9.91 2.17 -1.23
N THR A 49 -9.49 3.25 -1.94
CA THR A 49 -9.67 4.64 -1.50
C THR A 49 -11.03 5.23 -1.86
N ARG A 50 -11.87 4.47 -2.56
CA ARG A 50 -13.17 4.94 -3.10
C ARG A 50 -13.04 6.09 -4.10
N GLU A 51 -11.93 6.22 -4.78
CA GLU A 51 -11.74 7.12 -5.91
C GLU A 51 -12.25 6.51 -7.24
N CYS A 52 -12.35 5.17 -7.28
CA CYS A 52 -12.96 4.43 -8.38
C CYS A 52 -14.07 3.52 -7.86
N TYR A 53 -15.18 3.46 -8.59
CA TYR A 53 -16.35 2.65 -8.24
C TYR A 53 -16.58 1.58 -9.29
N PRO A 54 -17.10 0.40 -8.88
CA PRO A 54 -17.45 -0.67 -9.79
C PRO A 54 -18.53 -0.25 -10.78
N TYR A 55 -18.37 -0.67 -12.04
CA TYR A 55 -19.45 -0.64 -13.01
C TYR A 55 -20.54 -1.62 -12.57
N ARG A 56 -21.76 -1.14 -12.49
CA ARG A 56 -22.95 -1.95 -12.19
C ARG A 56 -23.58 -2.38 -13.50
N GLY A 57 -23.01 -3.41 -14.13
CA GLY A 57 -23.54 -4.04 -15.34
C GLY A 57 -24.27 -5.34 -15.03
N ASP A 58 -24.10 -6.32 -15.90
CA ASP A 58 -24.78 -7.60 -15.79
C ASP A 58 -24.25 -8.47 -14.66
N GLY A 59 -25.08 -8.75 -13.67
CA GLY A 59 -24.78 -9.67 -12.55
C GLY A 59 -24.45 -8.99 -11.22
N PRO A 60 -24.33 -9.79 -10.16
CA PRO A 60 -24.01 -9.29 -8.82
C PRO A 60 -22.57 -8.76 -8.79
N VAL A 61 -22.42 -7.56 -8.24
CA VAL A 61 -21.12 -6.92 -8.01
C VAL A 61 -21.01 -6.62 -6.52
N ARG A 62 -19.94 -7.08 -5.89
CA ARG A 62 -19.63 -6.79 -4.49
C ARG A 62 -18.25 -6.19 -4.35
N LEU A 63 -18.18 -5.05 -3.68
CA LEU A 63 -16.95 -4.44 -3.21
C LEU A 63 -17.18 -3.96 -1.79
N ARG A 64 -16.66 -4.72 -0.82
CA ARG A 64 -16.73 -4.40 0.60
C ARG A 64 -15.34 -4.18 1.18
N ILE A 65 -15.25 -3.22 2.05
CA ILE A 65 -14.07 -2.98 2.88
C ILE A 65 -14.55 -3.07 4.32
N MET A 66 -13.95 -3.97 5.12
CA MET A 66 -14.38 -4.28 6.49
C MET A 66 -15.90 -4.53 6.58
N ASP A 67 -16.36 -5.43 5.71
CA ASP A 67 -17.75 -5.89 5.59
C ASP A 67 -18.78 -4.80 5.22
N ARG A 68 -18.33 -3.56 4.87
CA ARG A 68 -19.20 -2.42 4.51
C ARG A 68 -19.00 -2.03 3.05
N GLU A 69 -20.11 -1.71 2.36
CA GLU A 69 -20.11 -1.25 0.96
C GLU A 69 -19.92 0.27 0.85
N THR A 70 -20.33 1.01 1.86
CA THR A 70 -20.26 2.47 1.87
C THR A 70 -19.44 2.96 3.05
N TRP A 71 -18.63 3.97 2.80
CA TRP A 71 -17.75 4.60 3.77
C TRP A 71 -17.76 6.11 3.59
N SER A 72 -17.67 6.85 4.67
CA SER A 72 -17.13 8.21 4.62
C SER A 72 -15.63 8.10 4.29
N VAL A 73 -15.12 9.00 3.44
CA VAL A 73 -13.70 8.99 3.06
C VAL A 73 -12.79 9.15 4.28
N PHE A 74 -13.22 9.96 5.25
CA PHE A 74 -12.46 10.16 6.50
C PHE A 74 -12.39 8.89 7.36
N GLU A 75 -13.53 8.21 7.56
CA GLU A 75 -13.56 6.93 8.29
C GLU A 75 -12.68 5.88 7.61
N LEU A 76 -12.77 5.78 6.29
CA LEU A 76 -11.98 4.81 5.53
C LEU A 76 -10.48 5.07 5.65
N ARG A 77 -10.04 6.34 5.55
CA ARG A 77 -8.64 6.73 5.71
C ARG A 77 -8.11 6.51 7.13
N ALA A 78 -8.97 6.56 8.12
CA ALA A 78 -8.60 6.21 9.50
C ALA A 78 -8.41 4.69 9.69
N MET A 79 -9.11 3.88 8.89
CA MET A 79 -9.07 2.42 9.00
C MET A 79 -8.06 1.76 8.07
N LEU A 80 -7.71 2.41 6.95
CA LEU A 80 -6.72 1.95 5.98
C LEU A 80 -5.62 3.00 5.85
N GLY A 81 -4.43 2.69 6.35
CA GLY A 81 -3.22 3.47 6.06
C GLY A 81 -2.79 3.19 4.62
N ILE A 82 -2.86 4.19 3.76
CA ILE A 82 -2.52 4.02 2.34
C ILE A 82 -1.37 4.95 1.99
N VAL A 83 -0.31 4.38 1.41
CA VAL A 83 0.88 5.10 0.96
C VAL A 83 1.08 4.84 -0.53
N THR A 84 0.85 5.87 -1.34
CA THR A 84 1.06 5.84 -2.80
C THR A 84 2.18 6.81 -3.19
N ASN A 85 2.75 6.61 -4.38
CA ASN A 85 3.75 7.53 -4.91
C ASN A 85 3.18 8.95 -5.10
N ASP A 86 1.90 9.08 -5.51
CA ASP A 86 1.22 10.36 -5.60
C ASP A 86 1.14 11.09 -4.25
N LEU A 87 0.85 10.34 -3.16
CA LEU A 87 0.82 10.88 -1.81
C LEU A 87 2.21 11.33 -1.35
N ILE A 88 3.25 10.53 -1.63
CA ILE A 88 4.64 10.88 -1.28
C ILE A 88 5.03 12.18 -2.00
N ALA A 89 4.80 12.27 -3.31
CA ALA A 89 5.09 13.48 -4.08
C ALA A 89 4.30 14.70 -3.58
N ALA A 90 3.04 14.51 -3.18
CA ALA A 90 2.22 15.58 -2.64
C ALA A 90 2.69 16.06 -1.26
N CYS A 91 3.23 15.16 -0.42
CA CYS A 91 3.78 15.49 0.90
C CYS A 91 5.19 16.08 0.83
N THR A 92 5.99 15.75 -0.22
CA THR A 92 7.35 16.27 -0.39
C THR A 92 7.32 17.75 -0.81
N ARG A 93 7.07 18.60 0.17
CA ARG A 93 6.99 20.06 0.07
C ARG A 93 7.71 20.65 1.27
N HIS A 94 7.79 21.97 1.34
CA HIS A 94 8.34 22.71 2.48
C HIS A 94 7.38 22.63 3.69
N LEU A 95 7.22 21.41 4.23
CA LEU A 95 6.43 21.06 5.40
C LEU A 95 7.33 20.28 6.34
N THR A 96 7.22 20.52 7.65
CA THR A 96 7.99 19.74 8.63
C THR A 96 7.48 18.30 8.68
N ALA A 97 8.37 17.35 8.98
CA ALA A 97 7.98 15.95 9.12
C ALA A 97 6.88 15.76 10.17
N ARG A 98 6.95 16.49 11.30
CA ARG A 98 5.90 16.52 12.31
C ARG A 98 4.56 16.96 11.74
N ASP A 99 4.52 18.07 11.00
CA ASP A 99 3.27 18.59 10.44
C ASP A 99 2.68 17.65 9.40
N VAL A 100 3.51 16.99 8.61
CA VAL A 100 3.07 15.95 7.67
C VAL A 100 2.45 14.78 8.42
N VAL A 101 3.06 14.28 9.49
CA VAL A 101 2.53 13.16 10.28
C VAL A 101 1.21 13.57 10.95
N VAL A 102 1.17 14.72 11.64
CA VAL A 102 -0.03 15.24 12.30
C VAL A 102 -1.17 15.49 11.31
N SER A 103 -0.85 15.94 10.08
CA SER A 103 -1.87 16.17 9.04
C SER A 103 -2.66 14.90 8.66
N GLY A 104 -2.12 13.73 8.97
CA GLY A 104 -2.82 12.44 8.81
C GLY A 104 -4.14 12.39 9.57
N PHE A 105 -4.23 12.97 10.75
CA PHE A 105 -5.47 13.05 11.55
C PHE A 105 -6.60 13.81 10.85
N PHE A 106 -6.24 14.75 9.99
CA PHE A 106 -7.17 15.58 9.23
C PHE A 106 -7.39 15.11 7.80
N SER A 107 -6.75 14.00 7.39
CA SER A 107 -6.74 13.52 6.00
C SER A 107 -6.28 14.59 4.99
N SER A 108 -5.49 15.58 5.43
CA SER A 108 -4.97 16.70 4.64
C SER A 108 -3.49 16.50 4.32
N ILE A 109 -2.94 17.32 3.43
CA ILE A 109 -1.50 17.46 3.22
C ILE A 109 -1.07 18.75 3.92
N GLY A 110 -0.31 18.59 5.00
CA GLY A 110 0.07 19.68 5.89
C GLY A 110 -1.08 20.17 6.78
N LEU A 111 -0.75 21.08 7.67
CA LEU A 111 -1.69 21.69 8.62
C LEU A 111 -2.26 23.01 8.06
N TRP A 112 -3.54 23.23 8.30
CA TRP A 112 -4.24 24.43 7.88
C TRP A 112 -4.69 25.25 9.10
N PRO A 113 -4.91 26.58 8.99
CA PRO A 113 -5.26 27.42 10.15
C PRO A 113 -6.52 27.01 10.94
N HIS A 114 -7.41 26.24 10.31
CA HIS A 114 -8.63 25.73 10.94
C HIS A 114 -8.46 24.34 11.59
N HIS A 115 -7.28 23.75 11.50
CA HIS A 115 -7.00 22.48 12.16
C HIS A 115 -6.63 22.72 13.62
N GLU A 116 -7.39 22.14 14.52
CA GLU A 116 -7.10 22.16 15.95
C GLU A 116 -6.24 20.94 16.32
N VAL A 117 -4.94 21.16 16.41
CA VAL A 117 -3.99 20.12 16.81
C VAL A 117 -4.03 19.97 18.33
N THR A 118 -4.38 18.78 18.80
CA THR A 118 -4.42 18.48 20.24
C THR A 118 -3.08 17.92 20.73
N ALA A 119 -2.81 18.05 22.03
CA ALA A 119 -1.63 17.45 22.65
C ALA A 119 -1.58 15.92 22.48
N GLU A 120 -2.74 15.26 22.35
CA GLU A 120 -2.80 13.82 22.06
C GLU A 120 -2.33 13.49 20.64
N MET A 121 -2.75 14.26 19.63
CA MET A 121 -2.28 14.10 18.27
C MET A 121 -0.76 14.24 18.18
N ASP A 122 -0.18 15.22 18.88
CA ASP A 122 1.26 15.43 18.95
C ASP A 122 1.98 14.25 19.59
N ARG A 123 1.49 13.76 20.74
CA ARG A 123 2.08 12.59 21.40
C ARG A 123 2.05 11.36 20.50
N ARG A 124 0.93 11.11 19.82
CA ARG A 124 0.82 9.97 18.89
C ARG A 124 1.74 10.12 17.69
N ALA A 125 1.84 11.31 17.11
CA ALA A 125 2.77 11.58 16.03
C ALA A 125 4.22 11.33 16.43
N ALA A 126 4.64 11.83 17.61
CA ALA A 126 5.97 11.59 18.15
C ALA A 126 6.25 10.10 18.37
N ALA A 127 5.32 9.36 18.98
CA ALA A 127 5.47 7.92 19.20
C ALA A 127 5.60 7.12 17.89
N ILE A 128 4.89 7.53 16.83
CA ILE A 128 5.00 6.87 15.54
C ILE A 128 6.33 7.21 14.84
N LEU A 129 6.82 8.45 14.97
CA LEU A 129 8.15 8.80 14.47
C LEU A 129 9.24 7.98 15.14
N GLU A 130 9.15 7.74 16.46
CA GLU A 130 10.06 6.84 17.19
C GLU A 130 9.94 5.40 16.67
N ARG A 131 8.73 4.87 16.53
CA ARG A 131 8.47 3.52 15.99
C ARG A 131 9.09 3.30 14.61
N LEU A 132 9.14 4.35 13.78
CA LEU A 132 9.75 4.32 12.44
C LEU A 132 11.21 4.75 12.42
N GLU A 133 11.83 4.97 13.60
CA GLU A 133 13.25 5.30 13.77
C GLU A 133 13.66 6.65 13.13
N VAL A 134 12.72 7.60 13.10
CA VAL A 134 12.94 8.92 12.52
C VAL A 134 12.53 10.10 13.43
N PRO A 135 12.62 10.00 14.80
CA PRO A 135 12.22 11.10 15.66
C PRO A 135 13.09 12.34 15.46
N HIS A 136 14.37 12.15 15.10
CA HIS A 136 15.34 13.22 14.85
C HIS A 136 15.00 14.07 13.60
N LEU A 137 14.04 13.63 12.78
CA LEU A 137 13.60 14.35 11.58
C LEU A 137 12.35 15.20 11.83
N ALA A 138 11.76 15.18 13.03
CA ALA A 138 10.46 15.81 13.31
C ALA A 138 10.38 17.28 12.83
N ASP A 139 11.43 18.06 13.07
CA ASP A 139 11.50 19.49 12.73
C ASP A 139 12.17 19.76 11.36
N ARG A 140 12.58 18.72 10.63
CA ARG A 140 13.16 18.84 9.30
C ARG A 140 12.08 18.99 8.24
N TYR A 141 12.35 19.72 7.19
CA TYR A 141 11.45 19.85 6.03
C TYR A 141 11.56 18.62 5.12
N LEU A 142 10.42 18.16 4.58
CA LEU A 142 10.39 16.94 3.74
C LEU A 142 11.18 17.07 2.44
N ASP A 143 11.24 18.25 1.87
CA ASP A 143 12.01 18.53 0.66
C ASP A 143 13.55 18.53 0.88
N GLU A 144 13.99 18.48 2.14
CA GLU A 144 15.40 18.34 2.53
C GLU A 144 15.81 16.90 2.86
N LEU A 145 14.84 15.99 2.95
CA LEU A 145 15.05 14.60 3.35
C LEU A 145 15.46 13.73 2.16
N SER A 146 16.20 12.67 2.44
CA SER A 146 16.37 11.58 1.47
C SER A 146 15.04 10.92 1.14
N SER A 147 14.95 10.26 -0.03
CA SER A 147 13.72 9.55 -0.45
C SER A 147 13.29 8.49 0.57
N GLY A 148 14.25 7.80 1.21
CA GLY A 148 13.96 6.80 2.24
C GLY A 148 13.41 7.42 3.52
N GLU A 149 13.96 8.53 3.98
CA GLU A 149 13.48 9.28 5.14
C GLU A 149 12.08 9.86 4.88
N ALA A 150 11.89 10.56 3.76
CA ALA A 150 10.58 11.11 3.37
C ALA A 150 9.50 10.00 3.30
N ARG A 151 9.84 8.82 2.78
CA ARG A 151 8.92 7.69 2.71
C ARG A 151 8.52 7.18 4.08
N ARG A 152 9.47 7.08 5.02
CA ARG A 152 9.17 6.71 6.42
C ARG A 152 8.23 7.72 7.08
N ILE A 153 8.40 9.03 6.82
CA ILE A 153 7.49 10.07 7.32
C ILE A 153 6.07 9.91 6.74
N VAL A 154 5.94 9.60 5.43
CA VAL A 154 4.61 9.39 4.83
C VAL A 154 3.96 8.09 5.35
N ILE A 155 4.75 7.05 5.65
CA ILE A 155 4.24 5.85 6.34
C ILE A 155 3.80 6.21 7.76
N ALA A 156 4.60 7.01 8.51
CA ALA A 156 4.20 7.50 9.83
C ALA A 156 2.84 8.22 9.79
N ARG A 157 2.66 9.10 8.79
CA ARG A 157 1.39 9.78 8.55
C ARG A 157 0.23 8.80 8.33
N ALA A 158 0.45 7.71 7.60
CA ALA A 158 -0.58 6.70 7.35
C ALA A 158 -0.95 5.88 8.60
N LEU A 159 -0.08 5.84 9.60
CA LEU A 159 -0.24 5.06 10.84
C LEU A 159 -0.87 5.83 12.02
N VAL A 160 -1.08 7.16 11.92
CA VAL A 160 -1.53 7.98 13.07
C VAL A 160 -2.87 7.57 13.67
N HIS A 161 -3.74 6.93 12.87
CA HIS A 161 -5.05 6.43 13.30
C HIS A 161 -5.02 4.98 13.83
N ASP A 162 -3.85 4.33 13.88
CA ASP A 162 -3.74 2.90 14.18
C ASP A 162 -4.63 2.04 13.25
N PRO A 163 -4.40 2.12 11.92
CA PRO A 163 -5.27 1.49 10.94
C PRO A 163 -5.24 -0.04 11.05
N LYS A 164 -6.28 -0.71 10.53
CA LYS A 164 -6.36 -2.18 10.49
C LYS A 164 -5.47 -2.79 9.41
N ALA A 165 -5.12 -2.00 8.41
CA ALA A 165 -4.22 -2.43 7.35
C ALA A 165 -3.38 -1.27 6.82
N LEU A 166 -2.16 -1.60 6.38
CA LEU A 166 -1.25 -0.72 5.66
C LEU A 166 -1.15 -1.18 4.20
N VAL A 167 -1.59 -0.32 3.28
CA VAL A 167 -1.49 -0.53 1.84
C VAL A 167 -0.31 0.28 1.32
N LEU A 168 0.64 -0.39 0.69
CA LEU A 168 1.87 0.20 0.18
C LEU A 168 1.95 0.02 -1.34
N ASP A 169 1.98 1.12 -2.08
CA ASP A 169 2.16 1.14 -3.53
C ASP A 169 3.61 1.40 -3.90
N GLU A 170 4.29 0.35 -4.36
CA GLU A 170 5.70 0.37 -4.79
C GLU A 170 6.62 1.05 -3.74
N PRO A 171 6.66 0.56 -2.49
CA PRO A 171 7.25 1.29 -1.38
C PRO A 171 8.77 1.47 -1.49
N THR A 172 9.47 0.67 -2.29
CA THR A 172 10.93 0.75 -2.44
C THR A 172 11.37 1.44 -3.74
N ASN A 173 10.41 1.87 -4.56
CA ASN A 173 10.73 2.52 -5.82
C ASN A 173 11.63 3.76 -5.61
N SER A 174 12.71 3.84 -6.39
CA SER A 174 13.70 4.93 -6.32
C SER A 174 14.48 5.03 -4.99
N LEU A 175 14.48 4.00 -4.17
CA LEU A 175 15.32 3.91 -2.98
C LEU A 175 16.68 3.25 -3.29
N ASP A 176 17.72 3.69 -2.58
CA ASP A 176 19.00 2.99 -2.57
C ASP A 176 18.91 1.66 -1.79
N VAL A 177 19.97 0.86 -1.84
CA VAL A 177 20.02 -0.48 -1.23
C VAL A 177 19.81 -0.42 0.29
N ARG A 178 20.43 0.56 0.96
CA ARG A 178 20.32 0.72 2.41
C ARG A 178 18.91 1.11 2.82
N SER A 179 18.35 2.15 2.20
CA SER A 179 16.99 2.63 2.46
C SER A 179 15.94 1.55 2.17
N THR A 180 16.16 0.76 1.09
CA THR A 180 15.29 -0.39 0.77
C THR A 180 15.33 -1.44 1.87
N TYR A 181 16.52 -1.80 2.37
CA TYR A 181 16.66 -2.77 3.46
C TYR A 181 15.97 -2.28 4.73
N GLU A 182 16.28 -1.05 5.17
CA GLU A 182 15.71 -0.44 6.37
C GLU A 182 14.16 -0.36 6.29
N LEU A 183 13.63 0.01 5.13
CA LEU A 183 12.18 0.06 4.93
C LEU A 183 11.52 -1.31 5.01
N ARG A 184 12.13 -2.35 4.42
CA ARG A 184 11.62 -3.73 4.53
C ARG A 184 11.59 -4.20 5.97
N GLU A 185 12.62 -3.94 6.76
CA GLU A 185 12.65 -4.29 8.19
C GLU A 185 11.55 -3.57 8.97
N ILE A 186 11.25 -2.31 8.64
CA ILE A 186 10.11 -1.58 9.23
C ILE A 186 8.78 -2.25 8.87
N ILE A 187 8.58 -2.59 7.59
CA ILE A 187 7.33 -3.24 7.13
C ILE A 187 7.17 -4.62 7.80
N ARG A 188 8.28 -5.38 7.97
CA ARG A 188 8.28 -6.66 8.69
C ARG A 188 7.84 -6.51 10.14
N ARG A 189 8.37 -5.51 10.86
CA ARG A 189 7.94 -5.23 12.24
C ARG A 189 6.45 -4.90 12.31
N ILE A 190 5.96 -4.05 11.40
CA ILE A 190 4.53 -3.71 11.33
C ILE A 190 3.67 -4.97 11.10
N ALA A 191 4.11 -5.88 10.23
CA ALA A 191 3.43 -7.15 10.01
C ALA A 191 3.45 -8.05 11.24
N HIS A 192 4.60 -8.17 11.93
CA HIS A 192 4.71 -8.96 13.17
C HIS A 192 3.88 -8.40 14.32
N GLU A 193 3.62 -7.10 14.36
CA GLU A 193 2.74 -6.46 15.34
C GLU A 193 1.24 -6.72 15.05
N GLY A 194 0.92 -7.47 13.98
CA GLY A 194 -0.43 -7.92 13.64
C GLY A 194 -1.21 -6.99 12.70
N MET A 195 -0.60 -5.88 12.24
CA MET A 195 -1.24 -5.03 11.22
C MET A 195 -1.21 -5.73 9.86
N THR A 196 -2.34 -5.82 9.19
CA THR A 196 -2.40 -6.38 7.83
C THR A 196 -1.57 -5.55 6.86
N VAL A 197 -0.68 -6.19 6.11
CA VAL A 197 0.11 -5.53 5.05
C VAL A 197 -0.42 -5.96 3.68
N ILE A 198 -0.80 -5.00 2.86
CA ILE A 198 -1.14 -5.17 1.44
C ILE A 198 -0.06 -4.46 0.64
N LEU A 199 0.82 -5.23 0.03
CA LEU A 199 1.93 -4.72 -0.77
C LEU A 199 1.55 -4.77 -2.24
N VAL A 200 1.60 -3.65 -2.93
CA VAL A 200 1.40 -3.56 -4.38
C VAL A 200 2.74 -3.21 -5.01
N THR A 201 3.26 -4.09 -5.86
CA THR A 201 4.61 -3.91 -6.43
C THR A 201 4.76 -4.60 -7.79
N HIS A 202 5.82 -4.25 -8.50
CA HIS A 202 6.31 -5.01 -9.66
C HIS A 202 7.68 -5.66 -9.37
N HIS A 203 8.22 -5.46 -8.15
CA HIS A 203 9.51 -6.02 -7.72
C HIS A 203 9.33 -7.20 -6.78
N LEU A 204 9.81 -8.38 -7.15
CA LEU A 204 9.77 -9.58 -6.30
C LEU A 204 10.47 -9.38 -4.96
N ALA A 205 11.60 -8.70 -4.99
CA ALA A 205 12.43 -8.49 -3.82
C ALA A 205 11.74 -7.65 -2.72
N ASP A 206 10.63 -6.94 -3.03
CA ASP A 206 9.85 -6.20 -2.04
C ASP A 206 8.93 -7.09 -1.21
N ILE A 207 8.63 -8.28 -1.72
CA ILE A 207 7.73 -9.23 -1.05
C ILE A 207 8.46 -9.82 0.15
N ILE A 208 8.20 -9.26 1.33
CA ILE A 208 8.81 -9.69 2.60
C ILE A 208 8.41 -11.14 2.96
N PRO A 209 9.20 -11.84 3.79
CA PRO A 209 8.92 -13.22 4.19
C PRO A 209 7.52 -13.43 4.81
N GLU A 210 7.04 -12.45 5.57
CA GLU A 210 5.76 -12.48 6.27
C GLU A 210 4.54 -12.49 5.34
N ILE A 211 4.70 -12.05 4.09
CA ILE A 211 3.64 -12.15 3.08
C ILE A 211 3.54 -13.59 2.61
N GLY A 212 2.43 -14.24 2.98
CA GLY A 212 2.18 -15.65 2.65
C GLY A 212 1.39 -15.87 1.36
N ARG A 213 0.70 -14.83 0.85
CA ARG A 213 -0.18 -14.93 -0.33
C ARG A 213 0.19 -13.88 -1.37
N VAL A 214 0.16 -14.29 -2.64
CA VAL A 214 0.44 -13.42 -3.78
C VAL A 214 -0.68 -13.51 -4.80
N ILE A 215 -1.08 -12.35 -5.32
CA ILE A 215 -2.05 -12.20 -6.40
C ILE A 215 -1.31 -11.63 -7.61
N LEU A 216 -1.34 -12.32 -8.74
CA LEU A 216 -0.78 -11.85 -10.00
C LEU A 216 -1.85 -11.11 -10.80
N LEU A 217 -1.58 -9.85 -11.11
CA LEU A 217 -2.46 -8.97 -11.90
C LEU A 217 -1.84 -8.70 -13.28
N LYS A 218 -2.56 -9.04 -14.35
CA LYS A 218 -2.17 -8.80 -15.75
C LYS A 218 -3.35 -8.27 -16.53
N ASP A 219 -3.16 -7.19 -17.29
CA ASP A 219 -4.16 -6.60 -18.18
C ASP A 219 -5.54 -6.40 -17.51
N GLY A 220 -5.52 -5.91 -16.26
CA GLY A 220 -6.74 -5.68 -15.49
C GLY A 220 -7.42 -6.93 -14.93
N ARG A 221 -6.80 -8.12 -14.99
CA ARG A 221 -7.36 -9.39 -14.52
C ARG A 221 -6.44 -10.07 -13.53
N ILE A 222 -7.02 -10.77 -12.55
CA ILE A 222 -6.27 -11.69 -11.70
C ILE A 222 -6.00 -12.95 -12.52
N VAL A 223 -4.72 -13.26 -12.77
CA VAL A 223 -4.31 -14.43 -13.53
C VAL A 223 -3.87 -15.58 -12.63
N LYS A 224 -3.46 -15.29 -11.42
CA LYS A 224 -3.13 -16.29 -10.40
C LYS A 224 -3.27 -15.71 -9.00
N ASP A 225 -3.73 -16.52 -8.05
CA ASP A 225 -3.90 -16.14 -6.65
C ASP A 225 -3.67 -17.37 -5.78
N GLY A 226 -2.85 -17.26 -4.74
CA GLY A 226 -2.56 -18.39 -3.86
C GLY A 226 -1.35 -18.19 -2.96
N PRO A 227 -0.89 -19.26 -2.31
CA PRO A 227 0.31 -19.27 -1.50
C PRO A 227 1.53 -18.74 -2.28
N LYS A 228 2.36 -17.93 -1.61
CA LYS A 228 3.52 -17.29 -2.24
C LYS A 228 4.41 -18.28 -3.02
N ALA A 229 4.72 -19.43 -2.45
CA ALA A 229 5.57 -20.44 -3.09
C ALA A 229 4.96 -21.04 -4.37
N ASP A 230 3.61 -21.15 -4.41
CA ASP A 230 2.90 -21.72 -5.57
C ASP A 230 2.73 -20.71 -6.70
N VAL A 231 2.74 -19.42 -6.35
CA VAL A 231 2.52 -18.32 -7.29
C VAL A 231 3.84 -17.80 -7.87
N LEU A 232 4.88 -17.62 -7.05
CA LEU A 232 6.16 -17.06 -7.47
C LEU A 232 7.06 -18.14 -8.08
N THR A 233 6.62 -18.74 -9.16
CA THR A 233 7.38 -19.75 -9.93
C THR A 233 7.91 -19.16 -11.23
N THR A 234 9.02 -19.73 -11.74
CA THR A 234 9.60 -19.37 -13.03
C THR A 234 8.54 -19.34 -14.14
N ALA A 235 7.72 -20.39 -14.26
CA ALA A 235 6.69 -20.47 -15.29
C ALA A 235 5.63 -19.37 -15.16
N ALA A 236 5.08 -19.14 -13.94
CA ALA A 236 4.04 -18.16 -13.74
C ALA A 236 4.53 -16.72 -13.96
N LEU A 237 5.79 -16.41 -13.59
CA LEU A 237 6.34 -15.08 -13.80
C LEU A 237 6.79 -14.87 -15.26
N ALA A 238 7.29 -15.88 -15.95
CA ALA A 238 7.54 -15.80 -17.39
C ALA A 238 6.25 -15.50 -18.17
N ASP A 239 5.14 -16.16 -17.82
CA ASP A 239 3.82 -15.87 -18.41
C ASP A 239 3.31 -14.47 -18.05
N LEU A 240 3.51 -14.03 -16.80
CA LEU A 240 3.08 -12.72 -16.36
C LEU A 240 3.77 -11.60 -17.15
N TYR A 241 5.11 -11.67 -17.26
CA TYR A 241 5.92 -10.62 -17.86
C TYR A 241 6.16 -10.80 -19.35
N GLY A 242 5.90 -11.99 -19.90
CA GLY A 242 6.07 -12.30 -21.33
C GLY A 242 7.54 -12.41 -21.75
N VAL A 243 8.45 -12.69 -20.82
CA VAL A 243 9.90 -12.84 -21.05
C VAL A 243 10.43 -14.05 -20.29
N PRO A 244 11.52 -14.69 -20.76
CA PRO A 244 12.19 -15.73 -19.99
C PRO A 244 12.68 -15.16 -18.65
N ILE A 245 12.33 -15.83 -17.57
CA ILE A 245 12.68 -15.44 -16.20
C ILE A 245 13.09 -16.69 -15.46
N GLU A 246 14.15 -16.62 -14.69
CA GLU A 246 14.51 -17.63 -13.71
C GLU A 246 14.27 -17.06 -12.30
N VAL A 247 13.59 -17.82 -11.45
CA VAL A 247 13.22 -17.40 -10.10
C VAL A 247 13.99 -18.20 -9.08
N SER A 248 14.57 -17.53 -8.11
CA SER A 248 15.18 -18.16 -6.94
C SER A 248 14.58 -17.61 -5.65
N GLU A 249 14.58 -18.44 -4.61
CA GLU A 249 14.16 -18.09 -3.24
C GLU A 249 15.36 -18.20 -2.30
N ARG A 250 15.50 -17.22 -1.41
CA ARG A 250 16.46 -17.26 -0.31
C ARG A 250 15.90 -16.58 0.94
N GLY A 251 15.71 -17.34 2.00
CA GLY A 251 15.25 -16.79 3.29
C GLY A 251 13.86 -16.16 3.24
N GLY A 252 12.97 -16.69 2.39
CA GLY A 252 11.62 -16.18 2.20
C GLY A 252 11.51 -15.01 1.22
N TYR A 253 12.64 -14.49 0.70
CA TYR A 253 12.69 -13.50 -0.37
C TYR A 253 12.86 -14.18 -1.72
N TYR A 254 12.21 -13.60 -2.73
CA TYR A 254 12.27 -14.07 -4.12
C TYR A 254 13.01 -13.05 -4.98
N GLN A 255 13.79 -13.56 -5.93
CA GLN A 255 14.52 -12.78 -6.93
C GLN A 255 14.40 -13.43 -8.29
N TRP A 256 14.60 -12.64 -9.32
CA TRP A 256 14.59 -13.07 -10.73
C TRP A 256 15.79 -12.53 -11.50
N TRP A 257 16.19 -13.21 -12.54
CA TRP A 257 17.19 -12.84 -13.56
C TRP A 257 16.89 -13.44 -14.93
#